data_4120c5c013f6a72654ef180ba177b248
#
_entry.id   4120c5c013f6a72654ef180ba177b248
#
_cell.length_a   1.000
_cell.length_b   1.000
_cell.length_c   1.000
_cell.angle_alpha   90.00
_cell.angle_beta   90.00
_cell.angle_gamma   90.00
#
_symmetry.space_group_name_H-M   'P 1'
#
loop_
_entity.id
_entity.type
_entity.pdbx_description
1 polymer ?
#
loop_
_entity_poly.entity_id
_entity_poly.type
_entity_poly.pdbx_seq_one_letter_code
_entity_poly.pdbx_strand_id
1 'polypeptide(L)'
;MMHMTMNRFILLAALLSFCAFSCSKPDNGGADSAPETPATPELPLEFTVIGDSYSTYEGWNNAGNNGFAVYYPRTAVPDVTDVSHTWWHQLHSTDEFELEKLNTYSGSVISYRKGNVLEHGDKRSFLARLTRTDMGSPDVILILGGTNDSWHNTDADLGEYKYEDIVQKDLSSFRPAFAWLLISLKKNYPNAKIYNITNSGRGGMDVGGLTQGVADSMEEICRHLNVPNIILPSTLDAGKTSRHPNKAGMKIIFDEVYSQLKKDLL
;
A
#
# COMPACT_ATOMS: atom_id res chain seq x y z
N MET A 1 -49.52 1.90 -32.24
CA MET A 1 -50.06 2.90 -31.31
C MET A 1 -48.91 3.59 -30.64
N MET A 2 -48.73 4.82 -30.95
CA MET A 2 -47.64 5.74 -30.67
C MET A 2 -47.89 6.41 -29.32
N HIS A 3 -46.92 6.47 -28.42
CA HIS A 3 -46.88 7.53 -27.43
C HIS A 3 -45.44 8.01 -27.22
N MET A 4 -45.23 9.20 -27.71
CA MET A 4 -44.13 10.13 -27.47
C MET A 4 -44.36 10.82 -26.13
N THR A 5 -43.34 10.98 -25.32
CA THR A 5 -43.23 12.00 -24.26
C THR A 5 -41.80 12.46 -24.18
N MET A 6 -41.50 13.48 -24.72
CA MET A 6 -41.32 14.91 -24.50
C MET A 6 -40.19 15.30 -23.49
N ASN A 7 -39.09 15.80 -24.08
CA ASN A 7 -37.98 16.50 -23.46
C ASN A 7 -38.44 17.70 -22.60
N ARG A 8 -37.81 17.86 -21.43
CA ARG A 8 -37.78 19.13 -20.72
C ARG A 8 -36.35 19.68 -20.67
N PHE A 9 -36.11 20.68 -21.48
CA PHE A 9 -34.97 21.60 -21.35
C PHE A 9 -35.24 22.51 -20.16
N ILE A 10 -34.25 22.58 -19.24
CA ILE A 10 -34.21 23.63 -18.23
C ILE A 10 -33.10 24.60 -18.63
N LEU A 11 -33.54 25.80 -18.98
CA LEU A 11 -32.76 26.98 -19.30
C LEU A 11 -32.28 27.59 -17.96
N LEU A 12 -30.98 27.69 -17.71
CA LEU A 12 -30.46 28.41 -16.57
C LEU A 12 -29.98 29.80 -17.02
N ALA A 13 -30.70 30.82 -16.58
CA ALA A 13 -30.40 32.21 -16.87
C ALA A 13 -29.23 32.69 -15.99
N ALA A 14 -28.21 33.26 -16.62
CA ALA A 14 -27.09 33.92 -15.95
C ALA A 14 -27.48 35.32 -15.51
N LEU A 15 -27.48 35.61 -14.22
CA LEU A 15 -27.56 36.95 -13.66
C LEU A 15 -26.15 37.54 -13.56
N LEU A 16 -25.88 38.52 -14.39
CA LEU A 16 -24.71 39.41 -14.29
C LEU A 16 -24.98 40.46 -13.20
N SER A 17 -24.27 40.40 -12.08
CA SER A 17 -24.23 41.47 -11.08
C SER A 17 -23.01 42.33 -11.32
N PHE A 18 -23.26 43.56 -11.71
CA PHE A 18 -22.26 44.63 -11.76
C PHE A 18 -21.98 45.11 -10.33
N CYS A 19 -20.77 44.92 -9.84
CA CYS A 19 -20.30 45.61 -8.65
C CYS A 19 -19.35 46.76 -9.03
N ALA A 20 -19.73 47.95 -8.60
CA ALA A 20 -19.03 49.19 -8.83
C ALA A 20 -17.65 49.21 -8.14
N PHE A 21 -16.65 49.64 -8.88
CA PHE A 21 -15.31 49.94 -8.36
C PHE A 21 -15.39 51.18 -7.46
N SER A 22 -15.05 51.00 -6.19
CA SER A 22 -14.70 52.11 -5.30
C SER A 22 -13.18 52.11 -5.14
N CYS A 23 -12.52 53.13 -5.63
CA CYS A 23 -11.11 53.41 -5.40
C CYS A 23 -10.90 53.89 -3.96
N SER A 24 -10.20 53.11 -3.14
CA SER A 24 -9.56 53.58 -1.92
C SER A 24 -8.06 53.30 -1.97
N LYS A 25 -7.28 54.22 -1.45
CA LYS A 25 -5.82 54.38 -1.50
C LYS A 25 -5.07 53.13 -0.98
N PRO A 26 -3.81 52.92 -1.43
CA PRO A 26 -2.98 51.84 -0.92
C PRO A 26 -2.47 52.19 0.49
N ASP A 27 -2.88 51.40 1.48
CA ASP A 27 -2.18 51.33 2.76
C ASP A 27 -1.01 50.34 2.61
N ASN A 28 0.20 50.92 2.69
CA ASN A 28 1.44 50.17 2.84
C ASN A 28 1.50 49.56 4.25
N GLY A 29 1.01 48.34 4.41
CA GLY A 29 1.21 47.50 5.57
C GLY A 29 1.65 46.13 5.09
N GLY A 30 2.92 45.98 4.69
CA GLY A 30 3.54 44.69 4.47
C GLY A 30 3.64 43.95 5.80
N ALA A 31 2.63 43.13 6.12
CA ALA A 31 2.81 42.05 7.07
C ALA A 31 3.52 40.94 6.30
N ASP A 32 4.84 40.79 6.50
CA ASP A 32 5.57 39.56 6.24
C ASP A 32 4.85 38.48 7.01
N SER A 33 4.02 37.68 6.31
CA SER A 33 3.54 36.44 6.84
C SER A 33 4.76 35.54 6.96
N ALA A 34 5.24 35.32 8.18
CA ALA A 34 6.23 34.30 8.47
C ALA A 34 5.75 32.97 7.85
N PRO A 35 6.65 32.16 7.27
CA PRO A 35 6.28 30.87 6.75
C PRO A 35 5.59 30.09 7.86
N GLU A 36 4.37 29.63 7.60
CA GLU A 36 3.64 28.77 8.54
C GLU A 36 4.51 27.57 8.82
N THR A 37 4.89 27.38 10.07
CA THR A 37 5.55 26.16 10.53
C THR A 37 4.57 25.00 10.23
N PRO A 38 5.00 23.93 9.56
CA PRO A 38 4.12 22.79 9.33
C PRO A 38 3.50 22.37 10.66
N ALA A 39 2.18 22.26 10.69
CA ALA A 39 1.48 21.79 11.88
C ALA A 39 2.00 20.39 12.25
N THR A 40 2.33 20.19 13.52
CA THR A 40 2.64 18.85 14.04
C THR A 40 1.43 17.98 13.81
N PRO A 41 1.58 16.74 13.26
CA PRO A 41 0.46 15.86 13.04
C PRO A 41 -0.27 15.52 14.35
N GLU A 42 -1.59 15.36 14.27
CA GLU A 42 -2.38 14.86 15.40
C GLU A 42 -2.11 13.36 15.56
N LEU A 43 -1.76 12.94 16.77
CA LEU A 43 -1.46 11.54 17.09
C LEU A 43 -2.63 10.86 17.79
N PRO A 44 -2.80 9.54 17.66
CA PRO A 44 -2.00 8.63 16.80
C PRO A 44 -2.31 8.80 15.30
N LEU A 45 -1.30 8.57 14.44
CA LEU A 45 -1.51 8.47 13.00
C LEU A 45 -2.16 7.12 12.65
N GLU A 46 -3.24 7.14 11.90
CA GLU A 46 -3.93 5.93 11.46
C GLU A 46 -3.19 5.29 10.28
N PHE A 47 -2.91 3.97 10.37
CA PHE A 47 -2.26 3.26 9.27
C PHE A 47 -3.05 2.06 8.78
N THR A 48 -2.95 1.81 7.47
CA THR A 48 -3.51 0.63 6.81
C THR A 48 -2.38 -0.19 6.18
N VAL A 49 -2.44 -1.51 6.35
CA VAL A 49 -1.50 -2.44 5.73
C VAL A 49 -2.15 -3.14 4.55
N ILE A 50 -1.49 -3.14 3.39
CA ILE A 50 -1.78 -4.04 2.28
C ILE A 50 -0.63 -5.04 2.15
N GLY A 51 -0.92 -6.34 2.35
CA GLY A 51 0.13 -7.33 2.52
C GLY A 51 -0.22 -8.75 2.10
N ASP A 52 0.80 -9.60 2.16
CA ASP A 52 0.71 -11.04 1.94
C ASP A 52 0.76 -11.83 3.27
N SER A 53 1.25 -13.08 3.23
CA SER A 53 1.35 -13.96 4.41
C SER A 53 2.16 -13.38 5.56
N TYR A 54 3.12 -12.51 5.30
CA TYR A 54 3.96 -11.88 6.34
C TYR A 54 3.19 -10.93 7.24
N SER A 55 2.00 -10.51 6.80
CA SER A 55 1.16 -9.55 7.50
C SER A 55 -0.19 -10.13 7.94
N THR A 56 -0.45 -11.44 7.73
CA THR A 56 -1.72 -12.05 8.12
C THR A 56 -1.68 -12.59 9.55
N TYR A 57 -2.80 -12.49 10.26
CA TYR A 57 -3.02 -13.16 11.53
C TYR A 57 -4.50 -13.52 11.68
N GLU A 58 -4.81 -14.69 12.26
CA GLU A 58 -6.17 -15.18 12.43
C GLU A 58 -7.00 -14.20 13.26
N GLY A 59 -8.21 -13.88 12.80
CA GLY A 59 -9.12 -12.95 13.46
C GLY A 59 -8.91 -11.48 13.09
N TRP A 60 -7.82 -11.10 12.42
CA TRP A 60 -7.45 -9.71 12.19
C TRP A 60 -7.54 -9.23 10.73
N ASN A 61 -7.42 -10.11 9.77
CA ASN A 61 -7.38 -9.70 8.37
C ASN A 61 -8.79 -9.46 7.77
N ASN A 62 -8.92 -8.44 6.93
CA ASN A 62 -10.18 -8.11 6.25
C ASN A 62 -10.64 -9.16 5.21
N ALA A 63 -9.76 -10.06 4.81
CA ALA A 63 -10.06 -11.11 3.82
C ALA A 63 -10.90 -12.26 4.39
N GLY A 64 -11.17 -12.26 5.69
CA GLY A 64 -11.91 -13.30 6.40
C GLY A 64 -11.02 -14.46 6.86
N ASN A 65 -11.52 -15.21 7.85
CA ASN A 65 -10.79 -16.27 8.54
C ASN A 65 -11.01 -17.64 7.86
N ASN A 66 -10.75 -17.74 6.57
CA ASN A 66 -10.65 -19.09 5.99
C ASN A 66 -9.17 -19.51 6.05
N GLY A 67 -8.88 -20.75 6.34
CA GLY A 67 -7.53 -21.28 6.59
C GLY A 67 -6.53 -21.11 5.43
N PHE A 68 -6.94 -20.51 4.30
CA PHE A 68 -6.09 -20.14 3.18
C PHE A 68 -5.71 -18.65 3.16
N ALA A 69 -6.52 -17.81 3.82
CA ALA A 69 -6.33 -16.37 3.83
C ALA A 69 -5.27 -15.91 4.85
N VAL A 70 -5.01 -16.73 5.85
CA VAL A 70 -4.12 -16.46 6.98
C VAL A 70 -2.95 -17.41 7.03
N TYR A 71 -1.80 -16.90 7.46
CA TYR A 71 -0.63 -17.73 7.72
C TYR A 71 -0.40 -17.93 9.23
N TYR A 72 -0.53 -16.91 10.03
CA TYR A 72 -0.29 -17.00 11.47
C TYR A 72 -1.60 -17.09 12.28
N PRO A 73 -1.58 -17.82 13.44
CA PRO A 73 -0.47 -18.64 13.95
C PRO A 73 -0.33 -19.95 13.17
N ARG A 74 0.88 -20.51 13.11
CA ARG A 74 1.14 -21.76 12.39
C ARG A 74 2.23 -22.59 13.04
N THR A 75 2.06 -23.92 13.07
CA THR A 75 3.05 -24.85 13.61
C THR A 75 4.41 -24.79 12.91
N ALA A 76 4.43 -24.39 11.62
CA ALA A 76 5.65 -24.19 10.85
C ALA A 76 6.48 -22.99 11.33
N VAL A 77 5.87 -22.04 12.09
CA VAL A 77 6.54 -20.91 12.74
C VAL A 77 6.03 -20.84 14.18
N PRO A 78 6.55 -21.69 15.06
CA PRO A 78 5.93 -22.01 16.34
C PRO A 78 6.05 -20.92 17.41
N ASP A 79 6.85 -19.88 17.18
CA ASP A 79 7.09 -18.77 18.11
C ASP A 79 6.21 -17.54 17.85
N VAL A 80 5.47 -17.49 16.72
CA VAL A 80 4.47 -16.45 16.45
C VAL A 80 3.09 -16.97 16.85
N THR A 81 2.85 -17.01 18.13
CA THR A 81 1.65 -17.63 18.75
C THR A 81 0.61 -16.61 19.20
N ASP A 82 0.96 -15.34 19.23
CA ASP A 82 0.09 -14.23 19.61
C ASP A 82 0.18 -13.10 18.60
N VAL A 83 -0.90 -12.37 18.40
CA VAL A 83 -0.96 -11.25 17.46
C VAL A 83 0.06 -10.16 17.78
N SER A 84 0.34 -9.93 19.06
CA SER A 84 1.36 -8.97 19.52
C SER A 84 2.78 -9.29 19.03
N HIS A 85 3.01 -10.50 18.52
CA HIS A 85 4.28 -10.86 17.90
C HIS A 85 4.39 -10.37 16.45
N THR A 86 3.29 -9.96 15.79
CA THR A 86 3.34 -9.47 14.42
C THR A 86 3.92 -8.07 14.33
N TRP A 87 4.62 -7.76 13.24
CA TRP A 87 5.28 -6.48 13.05
C TRP A 87 4.31 -5.29 13.08
N TRP A 88 3.14 -5.43 12.45
CA TRP A 88 2.14 -4.36 12.38
C TRP A 88 1.39 -4.18 13.70
N HIS A 89 1.21 -5.25 14.52
CA HIS A 89 0.61 -5.10 15.84
C HIS A 89 1.59 -4.45 16.83
N GLN A 90 2.89 -4.73 16.70
CA GLN A 90 3.90 -4.00 17.46
C GLN A 90 3.86 -2.50 17.13
N LEU A 91 3.65 -2.12 15.84
CA LEU A 91 3.46 -0.73 15.43
C LEU A 91 2.18 -0.14 16.02
N HIS A 92 1.06 -0.86 15.94
CA HIS A 92 -0.23 -0.47 16.55
C HIS A 92 -0.15 -0.30 18.09
N SER A 93 0.79 -0.95 18.73
CA SER A 93 0.97 -0.89 20.19
C SER A 93 1.83 0.29 20.65
N THR A 94 2.27 1.15 19.73
CA THR A 94 2.95 2.41 20.07
C THR A 94 1.92 3.53 20.27
N ASP A 95 2.33 4.62 20.94
CA ASP A 95 1.46 5.77 21.19
C ASP A 95 1.27 6.63 19.91
N GLU A 96 2.12 6.42 18.91
CA GLU A 96 2.18 7.25 17.71
C GLU A 96 1.36 6.71 16.54
N PHE A 97 1.04 5.39 16.52
CA PHE A 97 0.39 4.76 15.36
C PHE A 97 -0.76 3.85 15.77
N GLU A 98 -1.90 3.96 15.08
CA GLU A 98 -3.07 3.11 15.26
C GLU A 98 -3.43 2.38 13.98
N LEU A 99 -3.72 1.06 14.09
CA LEU A 99 -4.13 0.27 12.92
C LEU A 99 -5.58 0.55 12.55
N GLU A 100 -5.80 1.12 11.38
CA GLU A 100 -7.14 1.31 10.83
C GLU A 100 -7.65 0.06 10.09
N LYS A 101 -6.85 -0.46 9.14
CA LYS A 101 -7.24 -1.66 8.37
C LYS A 101 -6.06 -2.59 8.10
N LEU A 102 -6.35 -3.89 8.13
CA LEU A 102 -5.39 -4.93 7.75
C LEU A 102 -5.88 -5.64 6.48
N ASN A 103 -5.57 -5.06 5.31
CA ASN A 103 -5.92 -5.60 4.00
C ASN A 103 -4.87 -6.62 3.54
N THR A 104 -4.89 -7.83 4.11
CA THR A 104 -3.86 -8.85 3.90
C THR A 104 -4.46 -10.19 3.50
N TYR A 105 -3.71 -10.98 2.71
CA TYR A 105 -4.11 -12.32 2.30
C TYR A 105 -2.88 -13.20 2.05
N SER A 106 -2.81 -14.36 2.69
CA SER A 106 -1.69 -15.30 2.52
C SER A 106 -1.58 -15.82 1.08
N GLY A 107 -0.37 -15.84 0.55
CA GLY A 107 -0.12 -16.27 -0.83
C GLY A 107 -0.50 -15.25 -1.89
N SER A 108 -0.84 -14.02 -1.50
CA SER A 108 -1.22 -12.99 -2.46
C SER A 108 -0.03 -12.47 -3.26
N VAL A 109 -0.30 -12.11 -4.51
CA VAL A 109 0.64 -11.53 -5.47
C VAL A 109 0.21 -10.11 -5.83
N ILE A 110 1.17 -9.30 -6.25
CA ILE A 110 0.89 -7.97 -6.80
C ILE A 110 0.37 -8.12 -8.23
N SER A 111 1.10 -8.83 -9.08
CA SER A 111 0.71 -9.09 -10.47
C SER A 111 -0.42 -10.13 -10.58
N TYR A 112 -1.16 -10.10 -11.69
CA TYR A 112 -2.07 -11.20 -12.03
C TYR A 112 -1.25 -12.38 -12.55
N ARG A 113 -1.40 -13.55 -11.96
CA ARG A 113 -0.71 -14.77 -12.43
C ARG A 113 -1.23 -15.21 -13.79
N LYS A 114 -0.32 -15.43 -14.74
CA LYS A 114 -0.64 -16.08 -16.01
C LYS A 114 -1.19 -17.49 -15.76
N GLY A 115 -2.31 -17.82 -16.41
CA GLY A 115 -2.89 -19.17 -16.39
C GLY A 115 -3.56 -19.56 -15.07
N ASN A 116 -3.62 -18.71 -14.10
CA ASN A 116 -4.39 -18.91 -12.89
C ASN A 116 -5.69 -18.12 -12.98
N VAL A 117 -6.80 -18.67 -12.49
CA VAL A 117 -8.13 -18.06 -12.42
C VAL A 117 -8.15 -16.90 -11.40
N LEU A 118 -7.05 -16.14 -11.32
CA LEU A 118 -6.94 -14.89 -10.60
C LEU A 118 -7.58 -13.78 -11.45
N GLU A 119 -8.75 -14.10 -11.97
CA GLU A 119 -9.61 -13.14 -12.61
C GLU A 119 -10.03 -12.08 -11.59
N HIS A 120 -10.49 -10.98 -12.12
CA HIS A 120 -11.09 -9.89 -11.38
C HIS A 120 -11.92 -10.39 -10.19
N GLY A 121 -11.39 -10.34 -9.00
CA GLY A 121 -12.10 -10.74 -7.82
C GLY A 121 -11.41 -11.68 -6.87
N ASP A 122 -10.29 -12.21 -7.26
CA ASP A 122 -9.53 -13.06 -6.36
C ASP A 122 -8.82 -12.20 -5.30
N LYS A 123 -9.17 -12.43 -4.05
CA LYS A 123 -8.57 -11.77 -2.88
C LYS A 123 -7.05 -11.99 -2.77
N ARG A 124 -6.49 -12.93 -3.52
CA ARG A 124 -5.06 -13.19 -3.61
C ARG A 124 -4.30 -12.15 -4.46
N SER A 125 -4.97 -11.26 -5.18
CA SER A 125 -4.33 -10.14 -5.87
C SER A 125 -4.39 -8.87 -5.02
N PHE A 126 -3.26 -8.19 -4.85
CA PHE A 126 -3.23 -6.85 -4.25
C PHE A 126 -4.13 -5.88 -5.04
N LEU A 127 -4.08 -5.93 -6.36
CA LEU A 127 -4.85 -5.04 -7.23
C LEU A 127 -6.36 -5.26 -7.07
N ALA A 128 -6.79 -6.53 -7.00
CA ALA A 128 -8.21 -6.85 -6.81
C ALA A 128 -8.71 -6.42 -5.41
N ARG A 129 -7.89 -6.54 -4.37
CA ARG A 129 -8.23 -6.07 -3.03
C ARG A 129 -8.31 -4.55 -2.96
N LEU A 130 -7.40 -3.84 -3.61
CA LEU A 130 -7.44 -2.38 -3.66
C LEU A 130 -8.74 -1.82 -4.23
N THR A 131 -9.33 -2.50 -5.23
CA THR A 131 -10.58 -2.05 -5.87
C THR A 131 -11.85 -2.49 -5.15
N ARG A 132 -11.77 -3.41 -4.18
CA ARG A 132 -12.93 -4.08 -3.58
C ARG A 132 -12.97 -4.06 -2.07
N THR A 133 -11.88 -3.73 -1.42
CA THR A 133 -11.78 -3.70 0.03
C THR A 133 -11.68 -2.26 0.47
N ASP A 134 -12.49 -1.90 1.44
CA ASP A 134 -12.35 -0.63 2.13
C ASP A 134 -10.99 -0.57 2.85
N MET A 135 -10.20 0.44 2.50
CA MET A 135 -8.89 0.69 3.10
C MET A 135 -8.96 1.73 4.23
N GLY A 136 -10.16 2.24 4.53
CA GLY A 136 -10.37 3.33 5.47
C GLY A 136 -9.94 4.69 4.92
N SER A 137 -9.57 5.57 5.82
CA SER A 137 -9.04 6.91 5.50
C SER A 137 -7.68 7.16 6.17
N PRO A 138 -6.71 6.26 5.96
CA PRO A 138 -5.46 6.25 6.72
C PRO A 138 -4.59 7.47 6.42
N ASP A 139 -3.80 7.87 7.42
CA ASP A 139 -2.69 8.81 7.25
C ASP A 139 -1.49 8.13 6.58
N VAL A 140 -1.33 6.83 6.82
CA VAL A 140 -0.20 6.03 6.33
C VAL A 140 -0.67 4.73 5.68
N ILE A 141 -0.16 4.40 4.49
CA ILE A 141 -0.37 3.11 3.84
C ILE A 141 0.96 2.37 3.75
N LEU A 142 1.02 1.17 4.32
CA LEU A 142 2.19 0.31 4.34
C LEU A 142 1.97 -0.89 3.41
N ILE A 143 2.89 -1.09 2.46
CA ILE A 143 2.81 -2.18 1.47
C ILE A 143 3.94 -3.16 1.73
N LEU A 144 3.62 -4.40 2.09
CA LEU A 144 4.59 -5.50 2.22
C LEU A 144 4.15 -6.68 1.36
N GLY A 145 4.79 -6.82 0.19
CA GLY A 145 4.44 -7.84 -0.80
C GLY A 145 5.57 -8.12 -1.78
N GLY A 146 5.23 -8.80 -2.91
CA GLY A 146 6.18 -9.17 -3.95
C GLY A 146 6.89 -10.50 -3.69
N THR A 147 6.84 -11.06 -2.49
CA THR A 147 7.45 -12.35 -2.15
C THR A 147 6.85 -13.47 -2.99
N ASN A 148 5.53 -13.52 -3.09
CA ASN A 148 4.86 -14.54 -3.91
C ASN A 148 5.04 -14.30 -5.42
N ASP A 149 5.18 -13.06 -5.85
CA ASP A 149 5.55 -12.76 -7.24
C ASP A 149 6.93 -13.34 -7.58
N SER A 150 7.90 -13.18 -6.69
CA SER A 150 9.24 -13.77 -6.82
C SER A 150 9.25 -15.30 -6.86
N TRP A 151 8.27 -15.95 -6.24
CA TRP A 151 8.21 -17.42 -6.18
C TRP A 151 7.51 -18.03 -7.40
N HIS A 152 6.76 -17.23 -8.14
CA HIS A 152 5.91 -17.72 -9.23
C HIS A 152 6.23 -17.10 -10.58
N ASN A 153 7.04 -16.05 -10.61
CA ASN A 153 7.44 -15.38 -11.84
C ASN A 153 8.92 -15.63 -12.12
N THR A 154 9.24 -15.82 -13.37
CA THR A 154 10.62 -15.75 -13.87
C THR A 154 10.97 -14.30 -14.20
N ASP A 155 12.25 -14.01 -14.40
CA ASP A 155 12.67 -12.66 -14.83
C ASP A 155 11.99 -12.22 -16.14
N ALA A 156 11.57 -13.16 -16.99
CA ALA A 156 10.79 -12.88 -18.20
C ALA A 156 9.38 -12.35 -17.93
N ASP A 157 8.84 -12.60 -16.74
CA ASP A 157 7.50 -12.15 -16.35
C ASP A 157 7.51 -10.77 -15.66
N LEU A 158 8.67 -10.14 -15.50
CA LEU A 158 8.76 -8.80 -14.91
C LEU A 158 8.05 -7.75 -15.78
N GLY A 159 8.05 -7.92 -17.09
CA GLY A 159 7.49 -6.96 -18.04
C GLY A 159 8.32 -5.69 -18.15
N GLU A 160 7.84 -4.77 -18.98
CA GLU A 160 8.48 -3.47 -19.19
C GLU A 160 8.11 -2.50 -18.05
N TYR A 161 8.99 -1.52 -17.79
CA TYR A 161 8.63 -0.38 -16.94
C TYR A 161 7.58 0.47 -17.66
N LYS A 162 6.41 0.61 -17.03
CA LYS A 162 5.28 1.35 -17.59
C LYS A 162 4.58 2.12 -16.50
N TYR A 163 4.40 3.43 -16.71
CA TYR A 163 3.82 4.35 -15.73
C TYR A 163 2.58 5.06 -16.24
N GLU A 164 2.34 5.03 -17.54
CA GLU A 164 1.19 5.63 -18.22
C GLU A 164 0.51 4.59 -19.10
N ASP A 165 -0.77 4.81 -19.41
CA ASP A 165 -1.57 3.94 -20.29
C ASP A 165 -1.51 2.45 -19.93
N ILE A 166 -1.40 2.15 -18.63
CA ILE A 166 -1.37 0.77 -18.15
C ILE A 166 -2.77 0.17 -18.33
N VAL A 167 -2.85 -0.84 -19.19
CA VAL A 167 -4.10 -1.54 -19.48
C VAL A 167 -4.12 -2.92 -18.81
N GLN A 168 -5.31 -3.51 -18.72
CA GLN A 168 -5.55 -4.78 -18.03
C GLN A 168 -4.54 -5.90 -18.37
N LYS A 169 -4.15 -6.04 -19.64
CA LYS A 169 -3.19 -7.07 -20.07
C LYS A 169 -1.79 -6.89 -19.48
N ASP A 170 -1.40 -5.66 -19.19
CA ASP A 170 -0.08 -5.33 -18.64
C ASP A 170 0.04 -5.82 -17.19
N LEU A 171 -1.08 -5.88 -16.47
CA LEU A 171 -1.14 -6.24 -15.06
C LEU A 171 -0.80 -7.72 -14.78
N SER A 172 -0.61 -8.53 -15.82
CA SER A 172 -0.07 -9.88 -15.69
C SER A 172 1.44 -9.93 -15.46
N SER A 173 2.14 -8.81 -15.65
CA SER A 173 3.56 -8.66 -15.43
C SER A 173 3.82 -7.79 -14.20
N PHE A 174 4.92 -8.07 -13.48
CA PHE A 174 5.17 -7.48 -12.16
C PHE A 174 5.34 -5.95 -12.20
N ARG A 175 6.21 -5.44 -13.09
CA ARG A 175 6.53 -4.00 -13.15
C ARG A 175 5.32 -3.11 -13.42
N PRO A 176 4.51 -3.38 -14.46
CA PRO A 176 3.29 -2.60 -14.69
C PRO A 176 2.27 -2.75 -13.56
N ALA A 177 2.14 -3.96 -12.98
CA ALA A 177 1.20 -4.20 -11.89
C ALA A 177 1.59 -3.43 -10.62
N PHE A 178 2.87 -3.42 -10.27
CA PHE A 178 3.34 -2.68 -9.10
C PHE A 178 3.27 -1.16 -9.31
N ALA A 179 3.63 -0.67 -10.50
CA ALA A 179 3.45 0.74 -10.85
C ALA A 179 1.98 1.16 -10.76
N TRP A 180 1.07 0.35 -11.32
CA TRP A 180 -0.37 0.61 -11.26
C TRP A 180 -0.89 0.62 -9.81
N LEU A 181 -0.42 -0.29 -8.96
CA LEU A 181 -0.76 -0.31 -7.53
C LEU A 181 -0.43 1.02 -6.86
N LEU A 182 0.81 1.49 -6.99
CA LEU A 182 1.27 2.73 -6.38
C LEU A 182 0.55 3.97 -6.93
N ILE A 183 0.36 4.05 -8.24
CA ILE A 183 -0.37 5.13 -8.91
C ILE A 183 -1.83 5.18 -8.42
N SER A 184 -2.47 4.02 -8.33
CA SER A 184 -3.85 3.91 -7.86
C SER A 184 -3.99 4.29 -6.39
N LEU A 185 -3.05 3.89 -5.53
CA LEU A 185 -3.03 4.30 -4.12
C LEU A 185 -2.87 5.82 -3.99
N LYS A 186 -1.91 6.42 -4.69
CA LYS A 186 -1.71 7.88 -4.67
C LYS A 186 -2.95 8.64 -5.15
N LYS A 187 -3.64 8.10 -6.15
CA LYS A 187 -4.87 8.71 -6.68
C LYS A 187 -6.05 8.60 -5.71
N ASN A 188 -6.22 7.43 -5.10
CA ASN A 188 -7.37 7.14 -4.25
C ASN A 188 -7.22 7.67 -2.83
N TYR A 189 -5.97 7.81 -2.36
CA TYR A 189 -5.61 8.27 -1.02
C TYR A 189 -4.60 9.42 -1.09
N PRO A 190 -5.00 10.59 -1.65
CA PRO A 190 -4.09 11.69 -1.95
C PRO A 190 -3.46 12.33 -0.70
N ASN A 191 -4.07 12.16 0.46
CA ASN A 191 -3.58 12.68 1.73
C ASN A 191 -2.71 11.69 2.50
N ALA A 192 -2.78 10.39 2.16
CA ALA A 192 -2.00 9.37 2.84
C ALA A 192 -0.53 9.36 2.40
N LYS A 193 0.38 9.15 3.34
CA LYS A 193 1.78 8.82 3.04
C LYS A 193 1.88 7.33 2.72
N ILE A 194 2.41 7.00 1.55
CA ILE A 194 2.51 5.62 1.09
C ILE A 194 3.96 5.16 1.22
N TYR A 195 4.19 4.02 1.86
CA TYR A 195 5.50 3.38 2.00
C TYR A 195 5.45 1.98 1.43
N ASN A 196 6.41 1.66 0.59
CA ASN A 196 6.69 0.28 0.23
C ASN A 196 7.72 -0.30 1.18
N ILE A 197 7.56 -1.58 1.55
CA ILE A 197 8.48 -2.34 2.37
C ILE A 197 9.03 -3.47 1.49
N THR A 198 10.30 -3.36 1.12
CA THR A 198 10.97 -4.36 0.29
C THR A 198 11.59 -5.43 1.18
N ASN A 199 11.11 -6.67 1.04
CA ASN A 199 11.61 -7.82 1.79
C ASN A 199 13.10 -8.08 1.51
N SER A 200 13.79 -8.62 2.50
CA SER A 200 15.18 -9.08 2.38
C SER A 200 15.31 -10.38 1.59
N GLY A 201 16.54 -10.78 1.38
CA GLY A 201 16.89 -11.99 0.60
C GLY A 201 16.79 -11.74 -0.90
N ARG A 202 17.66 -12.40 -1.65
CA ARG A 202 17.67 -12.32 -3.13
C ARG A 202 17.66 -13.71 -3.77
N GLY A 203 17.45 -14.75 -2.95
CA GLY A 203 17.32 -16.14 -3.38
C GLY A 203 15.88 -16.58 -3.67
N GLY A 204 14.92 -15.65 -3.72
CA GLY A 204 13.52 -15.96 -3.98
C GLY A 204 12.94 -16.95 -2.97
N MET A 205 12.33 -18.04 -3.48
CA MET A 205 11.65 -19.04 -2.65
C MET A 205 12.57 -19.71 -1.64
N ASP A 206 13.84 -19.92 -1.96
CA ASP A 206 14.76 -20.70 -1.11
C ASP A 206 15.01 -20.05 0.26
N VAL A 207 15.02 -18.73 0.28
CA VAL A 207 15.25 -17.93 1.49
C VAL A 207 14.00 -17.19 2.01
N GLY A 208 12.84 -17.43 1.39
CA GLY A 208 11.64 -16.66 1.72
C GLY A 208 11.81 -15.18 1.40
N GLY A 209 12.52 -14.85 0.32
CA GLY A 209 12.84 -13.50 -0.09
C GLY A 209 12.33 -13.16 -1.47
N LEU A 210 12.85 -12.04 -1.99
CA LEU A 210 12.60 -11.60 -3.36
C LEU A 210 13.65 -12.19 -4.31
N THR A 211 13.31 -12.35 -5.58
CA THR A 211 14.34 -12.44 -6.63
C THR A 211 14.98 -11.07 -6.83
N GLN A 212 16.21 -11.04 -7.35
CA GLN A 212 16.92 -9.78 -7.60
C GLN A 212 16.08 -8.88 -8.54
N GLY A 213 15.52 -9.46 -9.61
CA GLY A 213 14.74 -8.70 -10.58
C GLY A 213 13.47 -8.06 -10.00
N VAL A 214 12.78 -8.73 -9.07
CA VAL A 214 11.61 -8.14 -8.37
C VAL A 214 12.06 -7.02 -7.44
N ALA A 215 13.12 -7.22 -6.66
CA ALA A 215 13.63 -6.21 -5.74
C ALA A 215 14.08 -4.94 -6.46
N ASP A 216 14.90 -5.08 -7.53
CA ASP A 216 15.36 -3.96 -8.34
C ASP A 216 14.18 -3.23 -9.00
N SER A 217 13.15 -3.98 -9.42
CA SER A 217 11.95 -3.39 -9.99
C SER A 217 11.17 -2.57 -8.95
N MET A 218 11.04 -3.05 -7.72
CA MET A 218 10.39 -2.30 -6.64
C MET A 218 11.14 -1.01 -6.32
N GLU A 219 12.46 -1.09 -6.20
CA GLU A 219 13.32 0.07 -5.92
C GLU A 219 13.21 1.14 -7.02
N GLU A 220 13.34 0.74 -8.29
CA GLU A 220 13.24 1.65 -9.43
C GLU A 220 11.85 2.30 -9.55
N ILE A 221 10.77 1.52 -9.38
CA ILE A 221 9.40 2.04 -9.49
C ILE A 221 9.08 2.98 -8.33
N CYS A 222 9.49 2.64 -7.11
CA CYS A 222 9.34 3.52 -5.94
C CYS A 222 10.08 4.84 -6.15
N ARG A 223 11.33 4.79 -6.64
CA ARG A 223 12.13 5.96 -6.97
C ARG A 223 11.45 6.84 -8.02
N HIS A 224 10.98 6.23 -9.12
CA HIS A 224 10.31 6.95 -10.22
C HIS A 224 9.03 7.65 -9.75
N LEU A 225 8.23 6.98 -8.93
CA LEU A 225 6.95 7.49 -8.45
C LEU A 225 7.06 8.32 -7.16
N ASN A 226 8.27 8.57 -6.66
CA ASN A 226 8.51 9.25 -5.39
C ASN A 226 7.71 8.63 -4.24
N VAL A 227 7.81 7.31 -4.09
CA VAL A 227 7.28 6.54 -2.96
C VAL A 227 8.44 6.10 -2.09
N PRO A 228 8.49 6.44 -0.80
CA PRO A 228 9.49 5.93 0.12
C PRO A 228 9.52 4.40 0.11
N ASN A 229 10.74 3.83 0.07
CA ASN A 229 10.96 2.39 0.03
C ASN A 229 11.83 1.96 1.22
N ILE A 230 11.24 1.24 2.16
CA ILE A 230 11.91 0.69 3.34
C ILE A 230 12.51 -0.66 2.93
N ILE A 231 13.82 -0.72 2.82
CA ILE A 231 14.53 -1.95 2.45
C ILE A 231 14.90 -2.71 3.72
N LEU A 232 14.29 -3.87 3.92
CA LEU A 232 14.57 -4.70 5.09
C LEU A 232 15.98 -5.29 5.02
N PRO A 233 16.71 -5.31 6.15
CA PRO A 233 18.09 -5.77 6.19
C PRO A 233 18.20 -7.29 5.97
N SER A 234 19.35 -7.75 5.51
CA SER A 234 19.63 -9.19 5.31
C SER A 234 19.61 -10.01 6.62
N THR A 235 19.72 -9.35 7.77
CA THR A 235 19.55 -10.00 9.08
C THR A 235 18.17 -10.60 9.27
N LEU A 236 17.17 -10.11 8.53
CA LEU A 236 15.83 -10.71 8.50
C LEU A 236 15.86 -12.17 8.03
N ASP A 237 16.81 -12.58 7.19
CA ASP A 237 16.87 -13.95 6.68
C ASP A 237 17.15 -14.95 7.81
N ALA A 238 17.93 -14.57 8.82
CA ALA A 238 18.12 -15.35 10.05
C ALA A 238 16.87 -15.33 10.95
N GLY A 239 16.02 -14.32 10.81
CA GLY A 239 14.74 -14.17 11.50
C GLY A 239 13.56 -14.87 10.78
N LYS A 240 13.83 -15.86 9.92
CA LYS A 240 12.80 -16.62 9.23
C LYS A 240 12.83 -18.10 9.61
N THR A 241 11.65 -18.68 9.75
CA THR A 241 11.44 -20.11 9.92
C THR A 241 10.45 -20.56 8.85
N SER A 242 10.74 -21.65 8.14
CA SER A 242 9.90 -22.09 7.02
C SER A 242 9.62 -20.96 6.02
N ARG A 243 10.63 -20.13 5.72
CA ARG A 243 10.56 -18.99 4.76
C ARG A 243 9.70 -17.81 5.21
N HIS A 244 9.16 -17.84 6.41
CA HIS A 244 8.33 -16.75 6.95
C HIS A 244 8.98 -16.14 8.20
N PRO A 245 8.77 -14.85 8.46
CA PRO A 245 9.27 -14.22 9.66
C PRO A 245 8.82 -14.97 10.92
N ASN A 246 9.78 -15.35 11.75
CA ASN A 246 9.54 -15.79 13.12
C ASN A 246 9.42 -14.56 14.03
N LYS A 247 9.29 -14.75 15.34
CA LYS A 247 9.13 -13.63 16.27
C LYS A 247 10.29 -12.61 16.17
N ALA A 248 11.53 -13.08 16.00
CA ALA A 248 12.67 -12.19 15.80
C ALA A 248 12.59 -11.44 14.46
N GLY A 249 12.19 -12.13 13.39
CA GLY A 249 11.97 -11.50 12.08
C GLY A 249 10.84 -10.47 12.08
N MET A 250 9.75 -10.74 12.78
CA MET A 250 8.67 -9.77 12.98
C MET A 250 9.16 -8.51 13.68
N LYS A 251 10.01 -8.67 14.70
CA LYS A 251 10.63 -7.53 15.41
C LYS A 251 11.53 -6.71 14.50
N ILE A 252 12.32 -7.35 13.64
CA ILE A 252 13.18 -6.65 12.66
C ILE A 252 12.33 -5.81 11.70
N ILE A 253 11.24 -6.38 11.17
CA ILE A 253 10.34 -5.62 10.28
C ILE A 253 9.75 -4.42 11.01
N PHE A 254 9.27 -4.60 12.24
CA PHE A 254 8.75 -3.51 13.06
C PHE A 254 9.79 -2.41 13.27
N ASP A 255 11.01 -2.75 13.69
CA ASP A 255 12.05 -1.78 14.01
C ASP A 255 12.40 -0.90 12.80
N GLU A 256 12.55 -1.51 11.62
CA GLU A 256 12.86 -0.78 10.39
C GLU A 256 11.71 0.14 9.97
N VAL A 257 10.48 -0.37 10.00
CA VAL A 257 9.28 0.42 9.64
C VAL A 257 9.10 1.57 10.62
N TYR A 258 9.11 1.29 11.93
CA TYR A 258 8.90 2.30 12.95
C TYR A 258 9.97 3.39 12.92
N SER A 259 11.24 3.01 12.77
CA SER A 259 12.36 3.95 12.66
C SER A 259 12.18 4.90 11.47
N GLN A 260 11.78 4.37 10.31
CA GLN A 260 11.57 5.19 9.11
C GLN A 260 10.36 6.12 9.26
N LEU A 261 9.24 5.60 9.77
CA LEU A 261 8.04 6.41 9.97
C LEU A 261 8.29 7.55 10.97
N LYS A 262 8.97 7.28 12.07
CA LYS A 262 9.34 8.34 13.03
C LYS A 262 10.19 9.42 12.42
N LYS A 263 11.16 9.05 11.62
CA LYS A 263 12.04 10.02 10.94
C LYS A 263 11.29 10.93 9.98
N ASP A 264 10.29 10.39 9.27
CA ASP A 264 9.64 11.07 8.17
C ASP A 264 8.37 11.84 8.60
N LEU A 265 7.75 11.44 9.72
CA LEU A 265 6.40 11.91 10.09
C LEU A 265 6.34 12.60 11.47
N LEU A 266 7.32 12.32 12.34
CA LEU A 266 7.38 12.83 13.72
C LEU A 266 8.63 13.67 13.96
#